data_8d80d66bbcbbdb83acd61c5e70c5e2e4
#
_entry.id   8d80d66bbcbbdb83acd61c5e70c5e2e4
#
_cell.length_a   1.000
_cell.length_b   1.000
_cell.length_c   1.000
_cell.angle_alpha   90.00
_cell.angle_beta   90.00
_cell.angle_gamma   90.00
#
_symmetry.space_group_name_H-M   'P 1'
#
loop_
_entity.id
_entity.type
_entity.pdbx_description
1 polymer ?
#
loop_
_entity_poly.entity_id
_entity_poly.type
_entity_poly.pdbx_seq_one_letter_code
_entity_poly.pdbx_strand_id
1 'polypeptide(L)'
;KYRESCDSMDNPASTAIIIGLDVTGSMGYLSEEIAKNSLNRTMNEIYAKDPVSNPHIMFMAIGDSKSDEAPLQVTQFEADIRIAEQLLDIYFEGHGGGNGGESYLLAWYFAARHTRIDCYEKRHQKGFLFTIGDECCHKDLTVGEITNFFGDISADPAKEKNPENLLQRIFGKGDTGVIRDYTSKELFDEASEKYEIFHIVLKAGAYEYQHSGAAWKELIGNRAIELDPKDLDKLPELLISLMQAAGGKPAREISNEWPGEVSAVVMEAIHDFLPDGEKGMLNF
;
A
#
# COMPACT_ATOMS: atom_id res chain seq x y z
N LYS A 1 -8.90 15.44 -2.03
CA LYS A 1 -8.05 15.81 -3.17
C LYS A 1 -7.59 14.54 -3.88
N TYR A 2 -7.52 14.56 -5.21
CA TYR A 2 -6.99 13.44 -5.99
C TYR A 2 -5.47 13.48 -6.04
N ARG A 3 -4.84 12.29 -6.23
CA ARG A 3 -3.44 12.11 -6.60
C ARG A 3 -3.38 11.40 -7.94
N GLU A 4 -2.54 11.87 -8.83
CA GLU A 4 -2.53 11.38 -10.22
C GLU A 4 -1.14 10.87 -10.61
N SER A 5 -1.11 9.66 -11.21
CA SER A 5 0.04 9.11 -11.90
C SER A 5 -0.28 9.06 -13.40
N CYS A 6 0.18 10.08 -14.12
CA CYS A 6 -0.17 10.29 -15.52
C CYS A 6 1.02 10.05 -16.44
N ASP A 7 0.74 9.48 -17.60
CA ASP A 7 1.70 9.38 -18.69
C ASP A 7 2.11 10.78 -19.17
N SER A 8 3.37 10.92 -19.52
CA SER A 8 3.95 12.15 -20.07
C SER A 8 4.88 11.84 -21.24
N MET A 9 5.45 12.86 -21.87
CA MET A 9 6.44 12.65 -22.92
C MET A 9 7.69 11.94 -22.41
N ASP A 10 8.11 12.24 -21.17
CA ASP A 10 9.29 11.66 -20.55
C ASP A 10 8.98 10.29 -19.89
N ASN A 11 7.73 10.07 -19.48
CA ASN A 11 7.26 8.84 -18.83
C ASN A 11 6.01 8.32 -19.56
N PRO A 12 6.14 7.73 -20.77
CA PRO A 12 5.00 7.41 -21.63
C PRO A 12 4.18 6.18 -21.17
N ALA A 13 4.69 5.43 -20.21
CA ALA A 13 4.04 4.23 -19.68
C ALA A 13 4.14 4.18 -18.15
N SER A 14 3.65 5.24 -17.47
CA SER A 14 3.74 5.39 -16.02
C SER A 14 3.11 4.21 -15.27
N THR A 15 3.79 3.71 -14.24
CA THR A 15 3.26 2.70 -13.32
C THR A 15 3.21 3.27 -11.91
N ALA A 16 2.03 3.31 -11.32
CA ALA A 16 1.83 3.84 -9.98
C ALA A 16 2.30 2.85 -8.92
N ILE A 17 3.10 3.31 -7.98
CA ILE A 17 3.57 2.56 -6.81
C ILE A 17 3.25 3.38 -5.56
N ILE A 18 2.47 2.83 -4.66
CA ILE A 18 2.15 3.42 -3.36
C ILE A 18 2.85 2.61 -2.28
N ILE A 19 3.56 3.30 -1.38
CA ILE A 19 4.19 2.69 -0.21
C ILE A 19 3.65 3.40 1.03
N GLY A 20 2.82 2.69 1.79
CA GLY A 20 2.25 3.14 3.06
C GLY A 20 3.06 2.58 4.24
N LEU A 21 3.46 3.45 5.14
CA LEU A 21 4.21 3.11 6.34
C LEU A 21 3.37 3.45 7.57
N ASP A 22 3.24 2.49 8.46
CA ASP A 22 2.73 2.71 9.80
C ASP A 22 3.70 3.59 10.60
N VAL A 23 3.19 4.71 11.11
CA VAL A 23 3.97 5.69 11.86
C VAL A 23 3.54 5.80 13.32
N THR A 24 2.83 4.81 13.82
CA THR A 24 2.30 4.77 15.18
C THR A 24 3.35 4.33 16.21
N GLY A 25 2.98 4.45 17.49
CA GLY A 25 3.92 4.22 18.59
C GLY A 25 4.40 2.78 18.72
N SER A 26 3.64 1.78 18.28
CA SER A 26 4.03 0.37 18.31
C SER A 26 5.26 0.08 17.44
N MET A 27 5.35 0.78 16.30
CA MET A 27 6.48 0.72 15.39
C MET A 27 7.78 1.30 16.00
N GLY A 28 7.66 2.23 16.96
CA GLY A 28 8.79 2.83 17.65
C GLY A 28 9.83 3.42 16.68
N TYR A 29 11.11 3.05 16.85
CA TYR A 29 12.19 3.52 15.97
C TYR A 29 12.16 2.95 14.55
N LEU A 30 11.39 1.86 14.31
CA LEU A 30 11.36 1.19 13.00
C LEU A 30 10.74 2.07 11.93
N SER A 31 9.71 2.84 12.26
CA SER A 31 9.08 3.77 11.30
C SER A 31 10.08 4.83 10.81
N GLU A 32 10.88 5.41 11.71
CA GLU A 32 11.92 6.36 11.33
C GLU A 32 13.05 5.70 10.52
N GLU A 33 13.47 4.50 10.91
CA GLU A 33 14.51 3.73 10.20
C GLU A 33 14.06 3.40 8.77
N ILE A 34 12.82 2.92 8.61
CA ILE A 34 12.25 2.64 7.29
C ILE A 34 12.17 3.92 6.46
N ALA A 35 11.61 5.00 7.00
CA ALA A 35 11.43 6.24 6.27
C ALA A 35 12.76 6.88 5.85
N LYS A 36 13.75 6.91 6.74
CA LYS A 36 15.04 7.56 6.48
C LYS A 36 15.98 6.74 5.59
N ASN A 37 16.02 5.42 5.78
CA ASN A 37 17.01 4.56 5.16
C ASN A 37 16.40 3.62 4.12
N SER A 38 15.41 2.80 4.52
CA SER A 38 14.87 1.76 3.63
C SER A 38 14.08 2.35 2.45
N LEU A 39 13.26 3.39 2.65
CA LEU A 39 12.49 3.98 1.55
C LEU A 39 13.36 4.72 0.54
N ASN A 40 14.39 5.46 1.00
CA ASN A 40 15.35 6.09 0.09
C ASN A 40 16.08 5.04 -0.76
N ARG A 41 16.50 3.94 -0.14
CA ARG A 41 17.13 2.84 -0.85
C ARG A 41 16.16 2.15 -1.79
N THR A 42 14.91 1.93 -1.38
CA THR A 42 13.84 1.38 -2.23
C THR A 42 13.65 2.18 -3.51
N MET A 43 13.59 3.51 -3.41
CA MET A 43 13.48 4.37 -4.59
C MET A 43 14.65 4.18 -5.54
N ASN A 44 15.87 4.24 -5.01
CA ASN A 44 17.08 4.07 -5.83
C ASN A 44 17.11 2.71 -6.52
N GLU A 45 16.75 1.64 -5.81
CA GLU A 45 16.71 0.28 -6.37
C GLU A 45 15.57 0.10 -7.39
N ILE A 46 14.39 0.70 -7.18
CA ILE A 46 13.30 0.68 -8.16
C ILE A 46 13.78 1.33 -9.47
N TYR A 47 14.43 2.50 -9.41
CA TYR A 47 14.95 3.16 -10.60
C TYR A 47 16.13 2.41 -11.23
N ALA A 48 16.97 1.75 -10.45
CA ALA A 48 18.12 1.00 -10.96
C ALA A 48 17.74 -0.36 -11.58
N LYS A 49 16.74 -1.04 -11.02
CA LYS A 49 16.30 -2.38 -11.44
C LYS A 49 15.15 -2.38 -12.44
N ASP A 50 14.45 -1.27 -12.54
CA ASP A 50 13.32 -1.07 -13.46
C ASP A 50 12.29 -2.22 -13.43
N PRO A 51 11.78 -2.60 -12.23
CA PRO A 51 10.86 -3.74 -12.10
C PRO A 51 9.52 -3.50 -12.80
N VAL A 52 9.20 -2.24 -13.06
CA VAL A 52 8.02 -1.77 -13.78
C VAL A 52 8.37 -0.57 -14.65
N SER A 53 7.62 -0.35 -15.73
CA SER A 53 7.85 0.77 -16.65
C SER A 53 7.55 2.12 -15.99
N ASN A 54 8.45 3.08 -16.13
CA ASN A 54 8.29 4.47 -15.69
C ASN A 54 7.65 4.59 -14.30
N PRO A 55 8.30 4.13 -13.23
CA PRO A 55 7.72 4.10 -11.89
C PRO A 55 7.40 5.52 -11.40
N HIS A 56 6.16 5.73 -10.94
CA HIS A 56 5.72 6.91 -10.21
C HIS A 56 5.41 6.51 -8.76
N ILE A 57 6.19 7.02 -7.82
CA ILE A 57 6.12 6.61 -6.41
C ILE A 57 5.35 7.64 -5.59
N MET A 58 4.48 7.18 -4.71
CA MET A 58 3.78 7.97 -3.70
C MET A 58 3.96 7.32 -2.34
N PHE A 59 4.23 8.10 -1.31
CA PHE A 59 4.27 7.63 0.07
C PHE A 59 3.01 7.99 0.84
N MET A 60 2.64 7.11 1.77
CA MET A 60 1.61 7.33 2.76
C MET A 60 2.19 7.09 4.16
N ALA A 61 1.90 7.96 5.11
CA ALA A 61 2.03 7.65 6.53
C ALA A 61 0.64 7.26 7.05
N ILE A 62 0.58 6.13 7.72
CA ILE A 62 -0.64 5.52 8.23
C ILE A 62 -0.59 5.59 9.75
N GLY A 63 -1.59 6.17 10.35
CA GLY A 63 -1.83 6.21 11.77
C GLY A 63 -3.19 5.59 12.12
N ASP A 64 -3.72 5.94 13.28
CA ASP A 64 -5.00 5.45 13.77
C ASP A 64 -6.10 6.52 13.69
N SER A 65 -7.14 6.26 12.91
CA SER A 65 -8.30 7.14 12.77
C SER A 65 -9.07 7.38 14.08
N LYS A 66 -8.82 6.57 15.09
CA LYS A 66 -9.52 6.60 16.38
C LYS A 66 -8.76 7.37 17.44
N SER A 67 -7.48 7.65 17.24
CA SER A 67 -6.63 8.31 18.23
C SER A 67 -5.79 9.45 17.68
N ASP A 68 -5.42 9.43 16.40
CA ASP A 68 -4.42 10.32 15.85
C ASP A 68 -5.04 11.56 15.19
N GLU A 69 -4.31 12.67 15.22
CA GLU A 69 -4.74 13.91 14.56
C GLU A 69 -4.58 13.83 13.04
N ALA A 70 -3.59 13.08 12.54
CA ALA A 70 -3.27 12.93 11.14
C ALA A 70 -3.22 11.44 10.72
N PRO A 71 -4.33 10.71 10.77
CA PRO A 71 -4.35 9.25 10.57
C PRO A 71 -3.99 8.80 9.16
N LEU A 72 -3.94 9.70 8.19
CA LEU A 72 -3.42 9.44 6.85
C LEU A 72 -2.77 10.69 6.27
N GLN A 73 -1.49 10.60 5.97
CA GLN A 73 -0.74 11.63 5.25
C GLN A 73 -0.30 11.05 3.91
N VAL A 74 -0.41 11.83 2.83
CA VAL A 74 -0.08 11.35 1.48
C VAL A 74 0.74 12.39 0.72
N THR A 75 1.79 11.93 0.06
CA THR A 75 2.61 12.75 -0.85
C THR A 75 1.94 12.92 -2.22
N GLN A 76 2.65 13.46 -3.20
CA GLN A 76 2.29 13.35 -4.62
C GLN A 76 2.89 12.06 -5.22
N PHE A 77 2.42 11.67 -6.40
CA PHE A 77 3.16 10.74 -7.24
C PHE A 77 4.29 11.48 -7.92
N GLU A 78 5.50 11.00 -7.74
CA GLU A 78 6.71 11.56 -8.33
C GLU A 78 7.48 10.49 -9.12
N ALA A 79 8.06 10.91 -10.24
CA ALA A 79 8.88 10.06 -11.10
C ALA A 79 10.39 10.22 -10.84
N ASP A 80 10.78 11.00 -9.82
CA ASP A 80 12.18 11.32 -9.53
C ASP A 80 12.41 11.58 -8.03
N ILE A 81 13.61 12.08 -7.72
CA ILE A 81 14.10 12.28 -6.34
C ILE A 81 13.26 13.27 -5.51
N ARG A 82 12.37 14.07 -6.10
CA ARG A 82 11.47 14.98 -5.36
C ARG A 82 10.61 14.27 -4.34
N ILE A 83 10.36 12.98 -4.53
CA ILE A 83 9.65 12.17 -3.54
C ILE A 83 10.41 12.08 -2.21
N ALA A 84 11.75 12.08 -2.23
CA ALA A 84 12.55 12.05 -1.01
C ALA A 84 12.42 13.36 -0.20
N GLU A 85 12.24 14.50 -0.87
CA GLU A 85 11.98 15.77 -0.19
C GLU A 85 10.63 15.76 0.52
N GLN A 86 9.60 15.17 -0.11
CA GLN A 86 8.27 15.06 0.48
C GLN A 86 8.21 14.09 1.68
N LEU A 87 9.10 13.11 1.75
CA LEU A 87 9.22 12.23 2.92
C LEU A 87 9.65 12.97 4.18
N LEU A 88 10.43 14.05 4.04
CA LEU A 88 10.87 14.86 5.17
C LEU A 88 9.74 15.65 5.83
N ASP A 89 8.65 15.86 5.11
CA ASP A 89 7.47 16.60 5.59
C ASP A 89 6.46 15.68 6.30
N ILE A 90 6.71 14.37 6.33
CA ILE A 90 5.83 13.42 7.03
C ILE A 90 5.97 13.62 8.54
N TYR A 91 4.85 13.82 9.20
CA TYR A 91 4.76 13.91 10.64
C TYR A 91 4.63 12.51 11.26
N PHE A 92 5.59 12.16 12.12
CA PHE A 92 5.57 10.93 12.92
C PHE A 92 4.92 11.24 14.26
N GLU A 93 3.68 10.82 14.46
CA GLU A 93 2.97 11.10 15.72
C GLU A 93 3.63 10.41 16.92
N GLY A 94 4.12 9.19 16.72
CA GLY A 94 4.82 8.42 17.76
C GLY A 94 3.93 8.04 18.96
N HIS A 95 2.63 8.23 18.84
CA HIS A 95 1.63 7.84 19.81
C HIS A 95 0.81 6.68 19.26
N GLY A 96 0.26 5.87 20.13
CA GLY A 96 -0.60 4.76 19.77
C GLY A 96 -1.83 4.73 20.67
N GLY A 97 -3.00 4.46 20.10
CA GLY A 97 -4.27 4.49 20.82
C GLY A 97 -4.50 3.29 21.75
N GLY A 98 -3.69 2.23 21.68
CA GLY A 98 -3.85 1.01 22.47
C GLY A 98 -5.19 0.28 22.24
N ASN A 99 -5.82 0.51 21.08
CA ASN A 99 -7.14 -0.02 20.72
C ASN A 99 -7.09 -1.30 19.86
N GLY A 100 -5.88 -1.81 19.60
CA GLY A 100 -5.65 -3.11 18.98
C GLY A 100 -5.72 -3.14 17.46
N GLY A 101 -5.37 -2.06 16.79
CA GLY A 101 -5.24 -2.02 15.34
C GLY A 101 -5.00 -0.63 14.80
N GLU A 102 -4.58 -0.57 13.52
CA GLU A 102 -4.29 0.65 12.81
C GLU A 102 -5.15 0.81 11.55
N SER A 103 -5.17 2.03 11.02
CA SER A 103 -6.11 2.39 9.96
C SER A 103 -5.56 2.16 8.55
N TYR A 104 -4.97 0.98 8.29
CA TYR A 104 -4.50 0.60 6.93
C TYR A 104 -5.60 0.68 5.87
N LEU A 105 -6.84 0.46 6.26
CA LEU A 105 -8.01 0.60 5.39
C LEU A 105 -8.21 2.03 4.84
N LEU A 106 -7.68 3.08 5.51
CA LEU A 106 -7.65 4.44 4.96
C LEU A 106 -6.77 4.54 3.71
N ALA A 107 -5.64 3.83 3.69
CA ALA A 107 -4.77 3.76 2.52
C ALA A 107 -5.50 3.09 1.34
N TRP A 108 -6.25 2.02 1.58
CA TRP A 108 -7.04 1.33 0.55
C TRP A 108 -8.19 2.20 0.05
N TYR A 109 -8.94 2.86 0.94
CA TYR A 109 -9.99 3.80 0.57
C TYR A 109 -9.43 4.94 -0.30
N PHE A 110 -8.30 5.53 0.12
CA PHE A 110 -7.65 6.58 -0.64
C PHE A 110 -7.19 6.09 -2.01
N ALA A 111 -6.52 4.95 -2.08
CA ALA A 111 -6.03 4.37 -3.32
C ALA A 111 -7.18 4.06 -4.30
N ALA A 112 -8.27 3.48 -3.81
CA ALA A 112 -9.44 3.17 -4.63
C ALA A 112 -10.11 4.42 -5.19
N ARG A 113 -10.34 5.45 -4.35
CA ARG A 113 -11.28 6.53 -4.63
C ARG A 113 -10.65 7.90 -4.85
N HIS A 114 -9.42 8.11 -4.38
CA HIS A 114 -8.73 9.40 -4.44
C HIS A 114 -7.46 9.35 -5.29
N THR A 115 -7.25 8.28 -6.05
CA THR A 115 -6.17 8.21 -7.04
C THR A 115 -6.72 8.00 -8.46
N ARG A 116 -5.98 8.55 -9.42
CA ARG A 116 -6.13 8.32 -10.84
C ARG A 116 -4.79 7.86 -11.40
N ILE A 117 -4.77 6.68 -12.01
CA ILE A 117 -3.54 6.07 -12.50
C ILE A 117 -3.68 5.63 -13.96
N ASP A 118 -2.87 6.18 -14.83
CA ASP A 118 -2.96 5.92 -16.27
C ASP A 118 -2.59 4.48 -16.64
N CYS A 119 -1.77 3.79 -15.85
CA CYS A 119 -1.51 2.36 -16.06
C CYS A 119 -2.81 1.54 -16.03
N TYR A 120 -3.73 1.85 -15.14
CA TYR A 120 -5.01 1.17 -15.07
C TYR A 120 -6.01 1.73 -16.07
N GLU A 121 -6.21 3.04 -16.11
CA GLU A 121 -7.26 3.65 -16.92
C GLU A 121 -7.02 3.51 -18.43
N LYS A 122 -5.76 3.56 -18.87
CA LYS A 122 -5.41 3.50 -20.29
C LYS A 122 -4.94 2.12 -20.76
N ARG A 123 -4.26 1.37 -19.87
CA ARG A 123 -3.61 0.11 -20.26
C ARG A 123 -4.18 -1.12 -19.57
N HIS A 124 -5.11 -0.94 -18.63
CA HIS A 124 -5.68 -2.02 -17.79
C HIS A 124 -4.61 -2.82 -17.03
N GLN A 125 -3.51 -2.14 -16.69
CA GLN A 125 -2.44 -2.67 -15.86
C GLN A 125 -2.58 -2.10 -14.46
N LYS A 126 -2.53 -2.98 -13.45
CA LYS A 126 -2.60 -2.53 -12.07
C LYS A 126 -1.32 -1.80 -11.66
N GLY A 127 -1.48 -0.80 -10.80
CA GLY A 127 -0.38 -0.27 -10.01
C GLY A 127 -0.04 -1.19 -8.85
N PHE A 128 0.85 -0.75 -7.97
CA PHE A 128 1.23 -1.47 -6.75
C PHE A 128 0.91 -0.65 -5.51
N LEU A 129 0.43 -1.32 -4.47
CA LEU A 129 0.20 -0.74 -3.16
C LEU A 129 0.78 -1.65 -2.09
N PHE A 130 1.80 -1.16 -1.40
CA PHE A 130 2.41 -1.80 -0.25
C PHE A 130 2.02 -1.06 1.02
N THR A 131 1.61 -1.78 2.05
CA THR A 131 1.50 -1.24 3.41
C THR A 131 2.47 -1.99 4.32
N ILE A 132 3.08 -1.32 5.28
CA ILE A 132 4.13 -1.87 6.14
C ILE A 132 3.80 -1.51 7.58
N GLY A 133 3.73 -2.50 8.46
CA GLY A 133 3.46 -2.29 9.88
C GLY A 133 3.41 -3.57 10.69
N ASP A 134 3.15 -3.44 11.99
CA ASP A 134 3.21 -4.53 12.97
C ASP A 134 1.84 -4.88 13.59
N GLU A 135 0.84 -4.02 13.41
CA GLU A 135 -0.49 -4.15 14.00
C GLU A 135 -1.54 -4.75 13.06
N CYS A 136 -2.67 -5.16 13.63
CA CYS A 136 -3.83 -5.59 12.85
C CYS A 136 -4.49 -4.41 12.13
N CYS A 137 -5.21 -4.69 11.06
CA CYS A 137 -6.08 -3.71 10.42
C CYS A 137 -7.39 -3.55 11.19
N HIS A 138 -7.90 -2.33 11.35
CA HIS A 138 -9.27 -2.12 11.83
C HIS A 138 -10.28 -2.84 10.94
N LYS A 139 -11.40 -3.26 11.53
CA LYS A 139 -12.40 -4.08 10.83
C LYS A 139 -13.24 -3.29 9.84
N ASP A 140 -13.48 -2.02 10.14
CA ASP A 140 -14.39 -1.16 9.38
C ASP A 140 -13.92 0.30 9.37
N LEU A 141 -14.36 1.01 8.34
CA LEU A 141 -14.25 2.45 8.15
C LEU A 141 -15.67 3.02 8.10
N THR A 142 -16.00 3.87 9.06
CA THR A 142 -17.33 4.44 9.19
C THR A 142 -17.57 5.65 8.28
N VAL A 143 -18.81 5.93 7.94
CA VAL A 143 -19.22 7.16 7.24
C VAL A 143 -18.70 8.41 7.96
N GLY A 144 -18.71 8.38 9.31
CA GLY A 144 -18.21 9.50 10.12
C GLY A 144 -16.72 9.77 9.88
N GLU A 145 -15.89 8.73 9.88
CA GLU A 145 -14.45 8.83 9.60
C GLU A 145 -14.21 9.29 8.15
N ILE A 146 -14.91 8.70 7.18
CA ILE A 146 -14.80 9.09 5.77
C ILE A 146 -15.12 10.59 5.59
N THR A 147 -16.22 11.05 6.18
CA THR A 147 -16.62 12.45 6.11
C THR A 147 -15.60 13.36 6.79
N ASN A 148 -15.07 12.95 7.93
CA ASN A 148 -14.10 13.74 8.69
C ASN A 148 -12.76 13.88 7.97
N PHE A 149 -12.20 12.79 7.45
CA PHE A 149 -10.84 12.79 6.90
C PHE A 149 -10.79 13.15 5.40
N PHE A 150 -11.79 12.75 4.64
CA PHE A 150 -11.80 12.98 3.18
C PHE A 150 -12.72 14.12 2.76
N GLY A 151 -13.65 14.54 3.63
CA GLY A 151 -14.69 15.50 3.30
C GLY A 151 -15.74 14.91 2.36
N ASP A 152 -15.71 13.60 2.16
CA ASP A 152 -16.70 12.90 1.35
C ASP A 152 -18.02 12.85 2.12
N ILE A 153 -19.11 13.17 1.45
CA ILE A 153 -20.45 13.16 2.05
C ILE A 153 -21.33 12.14 1.36
N SER A 154 -22.08 11.38 2.15
CA SER A 154 -23.11 10.52 1.60
C SER A 154 -24.15 11.38 0.87
N ALA A 155 -24.37 11.14 -0.42
CA ALA A 155 -25.52 11.69 -1.08
C ALA A 155 -26.75 10.92 -0.60
N ASP A 156 -27.68 11.62 0.03
CA ASP A 156 -29.04 11.10 0.23
C ASP A 156 -29.77 11.23 -1.14
N PRO A 157 -30.04 10.11 -1.84
CA PRO A 157 -30.71 10.16 -3.16
C PRO A 157 -32.06 10.88 -3.11
N ALA A 158 -32.70 10.91 -1.93
CA ALA A 158 -33.96 11.59 -1.73
C ALA A 158 -33.85 13.13 -1.67
N LYS A 159 -32.63 13.63 -1.40
CA LYS A 159 -32.33 15.07 -1.33
C LYS A 159 -31.69 15.62 -2.62
N GLU A 160 -31.27 14.75 -3.54
CA GLU A 160 -30.68 15.15 -4.82
C GLU A 160 -31.77 15.66 -5.75
N LYS A 161 -31.81 16.98 -5.98
CA LYS A 161 -32.81 17.63 -6.84
C LYS A 161 -32.43 17.58 -8.33
N ASN A 162 -31.23 17.15 -8.70
CA ASN A 162 -30.75 17.13 -10.07
C ASN A 162 -30.46 15.69 -10.55
N PRO A 163 -31.33 15.12 -11.41
CA PRO A 163 -31.14 13.76 -11.94
C PRO A 163 -29.87 13.55 -12.74
N GLU A 164 -29.33 14.59 -13.39
CA GLU A 164 -28.10 14.51 -14.18
C GLU A 164 -26.87 14.31 -13.27
N ASN A 165 -26.85 14.98 -12.11
CA ASN A 165 -25.78 14.79 -11.12
C ASN A 165 -25.85 13.40 -10.50
N LEU A 166 -27.07 12.88 -10.27
CA LEU A 166 -27.26 11.52 -9.75
C LEU A 166 -26.75 10.48 -10.75
N LEU A 167 -27.07 10.63 -12.04
CA LEU A 167 -26.61 9.71 -13.09
C LEU A 167 -25.10 9.81 -13.32
N GLN A 168 -24.51 11.00 -13.26
CA GLN A 168 -23.06 11.17 -13.32
C GLN A 168 -22.33 10.54 -12.13
N ARG A 169 -22.95 10.52 -10.95
CA ARG A 169 -22.43 9.88 -9.73
C ARG A 169 -22.59 8.35 -9.77
N ILE A 170 -23.67 7.85 -10.36
CA ILE A 170 -23.95 6.40 -10.45
C ILE A 170 -23.23 5.76 -11.65
N PHE A 171 -23.05 6.49 -12.76
CA PHE A 171 -22.51 5.97 -14.02
C PHE A 171 -21.34 6.77 -14.58
N GLY A 172 -20.92 7.85 -13.92
CA GLY A 172 -19.86 8.74 -14.40
C GLY A 172 -18.47 8.18 -14.10
N LYS A 173 -17.51 8.61 -14.91
CA LYS A 173 -16.08 8.32 -14.79
C LYS A 173 -15.47 9.00 -13.56
N GLY A 174 -15.59 8.41 -12.43
CA GLY A 174 -15.09 8.87 -11.14
C GLY A 174 -16.07 8.40 -10.09
N ASP A 175 -15.69 7.38 -9.37
CA ASP A 175 -16.52 6.70 -8.40
C ASP A 175 -17.04 7.69 -7.36
N THR A 176 -18.32 7.93 -7.40
CA THR A 176 -19.09 8.55 -6.33
C THR A 176 -20.07 7.51 -5.80
N GLY A 177 -19.58 6.33 -5.49
CA GLY A 177 -20.36 5.33 -4.78
C GLY A 177 -21.02 5.95 -3.56
N VAL A 178 -22.18 5.47 -3.19
CA VAL A 178 -22.87 5.86 -1.94
C VAL A 178 -21.89 5.64 -0.79
N ILE A 179 -21.54 6.71 -0.07
CA ILE A 179 -20.69 6.61 1.10
C ILE A 179 -21.46 5.92 2.20
N ARG A 180 -20.95 4.84 2.70
CA ARG A 180 -21.48 4.02 3.77
C ARG A 180 -20.33 3.52 4.64
N ASP A 181 -20.63 2.78 5.67
CA ASP A 181 -19.63 2.02 6.39
C ASP A 181 -19.09 0.91 5.47
N TYR A 182 -17.77 0.73 5.47
CA TYR A 182 -17.08 -0.30 4.69
C TYR A 182 -16.29 -1.20 5.63
N THR A 183 -16.34 -2.49 5.39
CA THR A 183 -15.42 -3.42 6.02
C THR A 183 -14.02 -3.31 5.40
N SER A 184 -12.99 -3.68 6.15
CA SER A 184 -11.61 -3.76 5.64
C SER A 184 -11.51 -4.66 4.40
N LYS A 185 -12.25 -5.77 4.39
CA LYS A 185 -12.29 -6.69 3.24
C LYS A 185 -12.89 -6.05 1.99
N GLU A 186 -13.99 -5.31 2.13
CA GLU A 186 -14.61 -4.60 0.99
C GLU A 186 -13.66 -3.56 0.39
N LEU A 187 -12.94 -2.80 1.25
CA LEU A 187 -11.99 -1.79 0.81
C LEU A 187 -10.75 -2.42 0.16
N PHE A 188 -10.27 -3.54 0.70
CA PHE A 188 -9.20 -4.31 0.07
C PHE A 188 -9.62 -4.79 -1.32
N ASP A 189 -10.81 -5.38 -1.45
CA ASP A 189 -11.31 -5.89 -2.74
C ASP A 189 -11.48 -4.76 -3.76
N GLU A 190 -12.05 -3.61 -3.36
CA GLU A 190 -12.21 -2.44 -4.20
C GLU A 190 -10.86 -1.87 -4.66
N ALA A 191 -9.90 -1.67 -3.77
CA ALA A 191 -8.58 -1.19 -4.13
C ALA A 191 -7.81 -2.20 -4.99
N SER A 192 -8.06 -3.50 -4.80
CA SER A 192 -7.46 -4.58 -5.59
C SER A 192 -7.91 -4.59 -7.06
N GLU A 193 -8.96 -3.87 -7.42
CA GLU A 193 -9.31 -3.67 -8.83
C GLU A 193 -8.22 -2.89 -9.58
N LYS A 194 -7.64 -1.87 -8.92
CA LYS A 194 -6.64 -0.96 -9.52
C LYS A 194 -5.20 -1.29 -9.17
N TYR A 195 -4.96 -1.99 -8.04
CA TYR A 195 -3.62 -2.21 -7.49
C TYR A 195 -3.38 -3.69 -7.18
N GLU A 196 -2.15 -4.12 -7.38
CA GLU A 196 -1.61 -5.31 -6.71
C GLU A 196 -1.24 -4.89 -5.29
N ILE A 197 -1.96 -5.41 -4.29
CA ILE A 197 -1.82 -4.99 -2.89
C ILE A 197 -1.07 -6.04 -2.10
N PHE A 198 -0.12 -5.60 -1.29
CA PHE A 198 0.61 -6.42 -0.33
C PHE A 198 0.69 -5.69 1.02
N HIS A 199 0.67 -6.46 2.10
CA HIS A 199 1.00 -5.94 3.42
C HIS A 199 2.24 -6.65 3.95
N ILE A 200 3.25 -5.87 4.33
CA ILE A 200 4.47 -6.37 4.97
C ILE A 200 4.25 -6.33 6.47
N VAL A 201 4.02 -7.50 7.05
CA VAL A 201 3.82 -7.67 8.50
C VAL A 201 5.17 -7.73 9.18
N LEU A 202 5.54 -6.69 9.93
CA LEU A 202 6.76 -6.70 10.71
C LEU A 202 6.57 -7.51 11.99
N LYS A 203 7.49 -8.46 12.24
CA LYS A 203 7.50 -9.29 13.46
C LYS A 203 8.06 -8.52 14.66
N ALA A 204 7.48 -7.35 14.93
CA ALA A 204 7.90 -6.42 15.98
C ALA A 204 6.70 -5.87 16.74
N GLY A 205 6.94 -5.06 17.75
CA GLY A 205 5.92 -4.29 18.45
C GLY A 205 4.70 -5.12 18.85
N ALA A 206 3.59 -4.88 18.18
CA ALA A 206 2.29 -5.52 18.44
C ALA A 206 2.15 -6.95 17.87
N TYR A 207 3.06 -7.38 17.01
CA TYR A 207 2.94 -8.63 16.22
C TYR A 207 2.53 -9.85 17.06
N GLU A 208 3.23 -10.12 18.15
CA GLU A 208 3.01 -11.34 18.96
C GLU A 208 1.68 -11.27 19.75
N TYR A 209 1.40 -10.17 20.44
CA TYR A 209 0.23 -10.09 21.31
C TYR A 209 -1.08 -9.87 20.55
N GLN A 210 -1.03 -9.32 19.33
CA GLN A 210 -2.18 -9.16 18.46
C GLN A 210 -2.37 -10.32 17.48
N HIS A 211 -1.38 -11.20 17.36
CA HIS A 211 -1.35 -12.25 16.33
C HIS A 211 -1.51 -11.69 14.91
N SER A 212 -0.85 -10.55 14.63
CA SER A 212 -1.03 -9.77 13.40
C SER A 212 -0.79 -10.59 12.14
N GLY A 213 0.22 -11.45 12.12
CA GLY A 213 0.48 -12.33 10.98
C GLY A 213 -0.71 -13.22 10.62
N ALA A 214 -1.36 -13.84 11.63
CA ALA A 214 -2.54 -14.67 11.40
C ALA A 214 -3.74 -13.84 10.94
N ALA A 215 -3.97 -12.68 11.56
CA ALA A 215 -5.07 -11.79 11.21
C ALA A 215 -4.93 -11.25 9.77
N TRP A 216 -3.72 -10.89 9.36
CA TRP A 216 -3.45 -10.45 8.00
C TRP A 216 -3.60 -11.57 6.98
N LYS A 217 -3.13 -12.80 7.28
CA LYS A 217 -3.34 -13.97 6.42
C LYS A 217 -4.82 -14.32 6.26
N GLU A 218 -5.62 -14.15 7.30
CA GLU A 218 -7.07 -14.31 7.21
C GLU A 218 -7.72 -13.25 6.31
N LEU A 219 -7.27 -11.98 6.40
CA LEU A 219 -7.86 -10.86 5.67
C LEU A 219 -7.49 -10.85 4.18
N ILE A 220 -6.20 -11.03 3.85
CA ILE A 220 -5.69 -10.85 2.48
C ILE A 220 -4.93 -12.07 1.92
N GLY A 221 -4.90 -13.18 2.65
CA GLY A 221 -4.30 -14.43 2.19
C GLY A 221 -2.77 -14.35 2.01
N ASN A 222 -2.30 -14.87 0.89
CA ASN A 222 -0.89 -14.93 0.50
C ASN A 222 -0.28 -13.55 0.14
N ARG A 223 -1.03 -12.48 0.24
CA ARG A 223 -0.55 -11.10 0.07
C ARG A 223 -0.08 -10.48 1.40
N ALA A 224 -0.24 -11.19 2.52
CA ALA A 224 0.35 -10.88 3.81
C ALA A 224 1.74 -11.50 3.88
N ILE A 225 2.77 -10.67 3.84
CA ILE A 225 4.19 -11.05 3.76
C ILE A 225 4.85 -10.75 5.09
N GLU A 226 5.32 -11.76 5.80
CA GLU A 226 6.00 -11.57 7.08
C GLU A 226 7.48 -11.23 6.89
N LEU A 227 7.97 -10.23 7.61
CA LEU A 227 9.38 -9.80 7.62
C LEU A 227 9.90 -9.65 9.06
N ASP A 228 11.02 -10.30 9.36
CA ASP A 228 11.71 -10.12 10.64
C ASP A 228 12.41 -8.75 10.67
N PRO A 229 12.34 -7.98 11.77
CA PRO A 229 13.03 -6.69 11.89
C PRO A 229 14.54 -6.74 11.62
N LYS A 230 15.19 -7.88 11.89
CA LYS A 230 16.63 -8.07 11.58
C LYS A 230 16.91 -8.04 10.05
N ASP A 231 15.91 -8.30 9.23
CA ASP A 231 16.00 -8.34 7.77
C ASP A 231 15.40 -7.08 7.11
N LEU A 232 15.14 -6.03 7.90
CA LEU A 232 14.55 -4.78 7.41
C LEU A 232 15.42 -4.08 6.34
N ASP A 233 16.71 -4.28 6.40
CA ASP A 233 17.65 -3.81 5.37
C ASP A 233 17.43 -4.46 4.00
N LYS A 234 16.67 -5.55 3.92
CA LYS A 234 16.31 -6.27 2.68
C LYS A 234 14.89 -5.90 2.16
N LEU A 235 14.22 -4.94 2.82
CA LEU A 235 12.90 -4.47 2.40
C LEU A 235 12.87 -3.99 0.94
N PRO A 236 13.84 -3.22 0.42
CA PRO A 236 13.86 -2.82 -0.98
C PRO A 236 13.81 -4.01 -1.95
N GLU A 237 14.65 -5.00 -1.72
CA GLU A 237 14.72 -6.21 -2.55
C GLU A 237 13.43 -7.02 -2.47
N LEU A 238 12.80 -7.06 -1.30
CA LEU A 238 11.51 -7.73 -1.11
C LEU A 238 10.40 -7.05 -1.93
N LEU A 239 10.26 -5.72 -1.86
CA LEU A 239 9.24 -4.98 -2.61
C LEU A 239 9.43 -5.12 -4.13
N ILE A 240 10.69 -5.05 -4.61
CA ILE A 240 11.01 -5.25 -6.03
C ILE A 240 10.65 -6.67 -6.46
N SER A 241 11.00 -7.66 -5.67
CA SER A 241 10.72 -9.06 -5.98
C SER A 241 9.22 -9.36 -6.02
N LEU A 242 8.43 -8.74 -5.15
CA LEU A 242 6.97 -8.83 -5.18
C LEU A 242 6.39 -8.19 -6.46
N MET A 243 6.90 -7.04 -6.89
CA MET A 243 6.51 -6.43 -8.17
C MET A 243 6.84 -7.34 -9.35
N GLN A 244 8.03 -7.91 -9.37
CA GLN A 244 8.46 -8.85 -10.42
C GLN A 244 7.63 -10.13 -10.43
N ALA A 245 7.39 -10.73 -9.26
CA ALA A 245 6.57 -11.94 -9.14
C ALA A 245 5.11 -11.70 -9.57
N ALA A 246 4.51 -10.58 -9.16
CA ALA A 246 3.18 -10.18 -9.61
C ALA A 246 3.13 -9.90 -11.13
N GLY A 247 4.22 -9.43 -11.71
CA GLY A 247 4.41 -9.27 -13.15
C GLY A 247 4.66 -10.60 -13.91
N GLY A 248 4.71 -11.73 -13.19
CA GLY A 248 4.87 -13.06 -13.78
C GLY A 248 6.33 -13.46 -14.03
N LYS A 249 7.32 -12.78 -13.43
CA LYS A 249 8.72 -13.19 -13.53
C LYS A 249 8.93 -14.49 -12.75
N PRO A 250 9.60 -15.50 -13.35
CA PRO A 250 9.83 -16.77 -12.67
C PRO A 250 10.63 -16.62 -11.37
N ALA A 251 10.25 -17.36 -10.34
CA ALA A 251 10.90 -17.33 -9.02
C ALA A 251 12.42 -17.55 -9.09
N ARG A 252 12.88 -18.46 -9.96
CA ARG A 252 14.30 -18.71 -10.18
C ARG A 252 15.05 -17.50 -10.75
N GLU A 253 14.42 -16.71 -11.61
CA GLU A 253 15.03 -15.51 -12.17
C GLU A 253 15.12 -14.43 -11.11
N ILE A 254 14.06 -14.25 -10.30
CA ILE A 254 14.04 -13.33 -9.16
C ILE A 254 15.16 -13.68 -8.16
N SER A 255 15.24 -14.96 -7.78
CA SER A 255 16.27 -15.46 -6.85
C SER A 255 17.71 -15.18 -7.34
N ASN A 256 17.95 -15.29 -8.64
CA ASN A 256 19.29 -15.08 -9.23
C ASN A 256 19.70 -13.59 -9.29
N GLU A 257 18.79 -12.66 -9.07
CA GLU A 257 19.13 -11.22 -9.06
C GLU A 257 19.80 -10.75 -7.78
N TRP A 258 19.67 -11.54 -6.71
CA TRP A 258 20.11 -11.16 -5.39
C TRP A 258 21.27 -12.03 -4.88
N PRO A 259 22.20 -11.48 -4.07
CA PRO A 259 23.18 -12.27 -3.34
C PRO A 259 22.50 -13.36 -2.50
N GLY A 260 23.19 -14.48 -2.26
CA GLY A 260 22.59 -15.67 -1.65
C GLY A 260 21.83 -15.44 -0.34
N GLU A 261 22.35 -14.60 0.56
CA GLU A 261 21.66 -14.28 1.81
C GLU A 261 20.38 -13.46 1.58
N VAL A 262 20.46 -12.44 0.73
CA VAL A 262 19.29 -11.62 0.36
C VAL A 262 18.26 -12.48 -0.37
N SER A 263 18.72 -13.29 -1.32
CA SER A 263 17.85 -14.21 -2.06
C SER A 263 17.11 -15.15 -1.10
N ALA A 264 17.77 -15.73 -0.10
CA ALA A 264 17.12 -16.63 0.86
C ALA A 264 15.99 -15.95 1.61
N VAL A 265 16.22 -14.75 2.18
CA VAL A 265 15.19 -13.99 2.90
C VAL A 265 14.02 -13.60 2.00
N VAL A 266 14.32 -13.08 0.81
CA VAL A 266 13.30 -12.66 -0.15
C VAL A 266 12.43 -13.85 -0.58
N MET A 267 13.07 -14.97 -0.97
CA MET A 267 12.35 -16.13 -1.47
C MET A 267 11.54 -16.84 -0.39
N GLU A 268 12.03 -16.85 0.87
CA GLU A 268 11.24 -17.31 2.01
C GLU A 268 10.00 -16.44 2.22
N ALA A 269 10.16 -15.11 2.21
CA ALA A 269 9.08 -14.17 2.44
C ALA A 269 7.99 -14.24 1.36
N ILE A 270 8.34 -14.38 0.07
CA ILE A 270 7.38 -14.42 -1.04
C ILE A 270 6.88 -15.83 -1.37
N HIS A 271 7.38 -16.87 -0.68
CA HIS A 271 7.08 -18.27 -1.00
C HIS A 271 5.58 -18.56 -1.16
N ASP A 272 4.77 -18.09 -0.21
CA ASP A 272 3.31 -18.36 -0.23
C ASP A 272 2.60 -17.65 -1.38
N PHE A 273 3.17 -16.55 -1.86
CA PHE A 273 2.65 -15.78 -2.99
C PHE A 273 2.96 -16.43 -4.35
N LEU A 274 4.07 -17.17 -4.45
CA LEU A 274 4.47 -17.80 -5.70
C LEU A 274 3.47 -18.86 -6.17
N PRO A 275 3.34 -19.08 -7.50
CA PRO A 275 2.55 -20.18 -8.05
C PRO A 275 3.03 -21.55 -7.54
N ASP A 276 2.10 -22.49 -7.31
CA ASP A 276 2.41 -23.80 -6.74
C ASP A 276 3.48 -24.59 -7.55
N GLY A 277 3.54 -24.42 -8.86
CA GLY A 277 4.55 -25.03 -9.71
C GLY A 277 5.98 -24.51 -9.50
N GLU A 278 6.13 -23.36 -8.87
CA GLU A 278 7.43 -22.72 -8.60
C GLU A 278 7.92 -22.91 -7.16
N LYS A 279 7.01 -23.16 -6.21
CA LYS A 279 7.32 -23.36 -4.79
C LYS A 279 8.29 -24.51 -4.55
N GLY A 280 8.17 -25.60 -5.32
CA GLY A 280 9.02 -26.77 -5.19
C GLY A 280 10.41 -26.66 -5.81
N MET A 281 10.73 -25.56 -6.50
CA MET A 281 12.03 -25.33 -7.13
C MET A 281 13.02 -24.59 -6.21
N LEU A 282 12.55 -24.11 -5.06
CA LEU A 282 13.34 -23.40 -4.08
C LEU A 282 13.84 -24.40 -3.03
N ASN A 283 15.02 -24.98 -3.28
CA ASN A 283 15.78 -25.70 -2.24
C ASN A 283 16.55 -24.65 -1.43
N PHE A 284 16.07 -24.38 -0.23
CA PHE A 284 16.79 -23.58 0.78
C PHE A 284 17.92 -24.39 1.40
#